data_5c01355d5e2f2b317e750ec591e78d19
#
_entry.id   5c01355d5e2f2b317e750ec591e78d19
#
_cell.length_a   1.000
_cell.length_b   1.000
_cell.length_c   1.000
_cell.angle_alpha   90.00
_cell.angle_beta   90.00
_cell.angle_gamma   90.00
#
_symmetry.space_group_name_H-M   'P 1'
#
loop_
_entity.id
_entity.type
_entity.pdbx_description
1 polymer ?
#
loop_
_entity_poly.entity_id
_entity_poly.type
_entity_poly.pdbx_seq_one_letter_code
_entity_poly.pdbx_strand_id
1 'polypeptide(L)'
;MTKPQPPSSLWTPYLSTDEAERVTRSGFARRAGAGAHPALLLIDVQKYMLGSAELGDEELAVFPSSCGEAGRRALKQTATLLGAARRAGIPVIYTKFELAADGSDAGVYGRKRAILPIDGWCLVGTPGAEVADEVAPEAGEFVLVKKKPSAFVGTPLLQLLIDRGVDTVIVTGGSTSNCVRATVVDAVSLNFRALVPADCVFDRFAVSHAVSLFDLDRQYGDVMWSEEIVEYLEGLGGRD
;
A
#
# COMPACT_ATOMS: atom_id res chain seq x y z
N MET A 1 -16.21 -22.15 12.18
CA MET A 1 -15.37 -21.50 11.15
C MET A 1 -13.94 -21.58 11.63
N THR A 2 -13.01 -22.12 10.85
CA THR A 2 -11.57 -22.13 11.18
C THR A 2 -11.07 -20.68 11.10
N LYS A 3 -10.36 -20.21 12.14
CA LYS A 3 -9.73 -18.89 12.11
C LYS A 3 -8.81 -18.80 10.89
N PRO A 4 -8.80 -17.67 10.16
CA PRO A 4 -7.85 -17.48 9.08
C PRO A 4 -6.41 -17.68 9.59
N GLN A 5 -5.55 -18.22 8.74
CA GLN A 5 -4.13 -18.35 9.09
C GLN A 5 -3.56 -16.94 9.32
N PRO A 6 -2.58 -16.78 10.25
CA PRO A 6 -1.98 -15.48 10.50
C PRO A 6 -1.24 -14.97 9.25
N PRO A 7 -1.05 -13.67 9.06
CA PRO A 7 -0.31 -13.10 7.92
C PRO A 7 1.09 -13.69 7.73
N SER A 8 1.73 -14.16 8.80
CA SER A 8 3.03 -14.85 8.73
C SER A 8 3.03 -16.07 7.81
N SER A 9 1.88 -16.68 7.54
CA SER A 9 1.77 -17.77 6.56
C SER A 9 2.19 -17.36 5.14
N LEU A 10 2.20 -16.07 4.83
CA LEU A 10 2.62 -15.54 3.53
C LEU A 10 4.13 -15.65 3.32
N TRP A 11 4.94 -15.52 4.37
CA TRP A 11 6.41 -15.53 4.26
C TRP A 11 7.08 -16.74 4.90
N THR A 12 6.43 -17.46 5.81
CA THR A 12 6.98 -18.66 6.44
C THR A 12 7.57 -19.67 5.44
N PRO A 13 6.96 -19.93 4.26
CA PRO A 13 7.53 -20.84 3.27
C PRO A 13 8.89 -20.43 2.70
N TYR A 14 9.28 -19.16 2.86
CA TYR A 14 10.57 -18.63 2.38
C TYR A 14 11.66 -18.63 3.45
N LEU A 15 11.34 -19.04 4.68
CA LEU A 15 12.29 -19.11 5.79
C LEU A 15 12.76 -20.56 6.01
N SER A 16 14.05 -20.74 6.26
CA SER A 16 14.57 -21.99 6.81
C SER A 16 14.10 -22.18 8.27
N THR A 17 14.18 -23.39 8.77
CA THR A 17 13.83 -23.70 10.17
C THR A 17 14.63 -22.84 11.15
N ASP A 18 15.95 -22.68 10.91
CA ASP A 18 16.83 -21.88 11.77
C ASP A 18 16.43 -20.38 11.75
N GLU A 19 16.03 -19.85 10.59
CA GLU A 19 15.57 -18.46 10.49
C GLU A 19 14.25 -18.25 11.22
N ALA A 20 13.30 -19.16 11.08
CA ALA A 20 12.02 -19.11 11.80
C ALA A 20 12.24 -19.15 13.34
N GLU A 21 13.16 -20.01 13.82
CA GLU A 21 13.54 -20.03 15.23
C GLU A 21 14.20 -18.72 15.69
N ARG A 22 15.05 -18.13 14.86
CA ARG A 22 15.67 -16.82 15.15
C ARG A 22 14.63 -15.72 15.30
N VAL A 23 13.63 -15.66 14.43
CA VAL A 23 12.52 -14.69 14.54
C VAL A 23 11.84 -14.82 15.90
N THR A 24 11.50 -16.06 16.30
CA THR A 24 10.83 -16.32 17.58
C THR A 24 11.68 -15.91 18.79
N ARG A 25 13.01 -16.12 18.73
CA ARG A 25 13.94 -15.85 19.85
C ARG A 25 14.42 -14.39 19.90
N SER A 26 14.36 -13.66 18.78
CA SER A 26 14.99 -12.33 18.67
C SER A 26 14.22 -11.20 19.35
N GLY A 27 12.95 -11.43 19.70
CA GLY A 27 12.05 -10.40 20.22
C GLY A 27 11.61 -9.36 19.17
N PHE A 28 11.90 -9.61 17.89
CA PHE A 28 11.34 -8.83 16.76
C PHE A 28 9.84 -9.14 16.57
N ALA A 29 9.17 -8.38 15.71
CA ALA A 29 7.75 -8.53 15.40
C ALA A 29 6.82 -8.33 16.62
N ARG A 30 7.26 -7.54 17.62
CA ARG A 30 6.36 -7.08 18.68
C ARG A 30 5.44 -6.01 18.10
N ARG A 31 4.13 -6.21 18.19
CA ARG A 31 3.16 -5.22 17.71
C ARG A 31 3.32 -3.88 18.42
N ALA A 32 3.41 -2.80 17.64
CA ALA A 32 3.40 -1.42 18.13
C ALA A 32 1.98 -0.96 18.50
N GLY A 33 0.97 -1.62 17.92
CA GLY A 33 -0.44 -1.34 18.09
C GLY A 33 -0.90 -0.08 17.35
N ALA A 34 -2.20 0.14 17.32
CA ALA A 34 -2.82 1.34 16.77
C ALA A 34 -2.94 2.44 17.81
N GLY A 35 -2.90 3.70 17.36
CA GLY A 35 -3.18 4.87 18.17
C GLY A 35 -4.66 5.25 18.17
N ALA A 36 -4.97 6.52 18.46
CA ALA A 36 -6.34 7.01 18.52
C ALA A 36 -6.78 7.75 17.24
N HIS A 37 -5.85 8.23 16.44
CA HIS A 37 -6.11 9.09 15.29
C HIS A 37 -5.48 8.51 14.01
N PRO A 38 -6.07 7.45 13.41
CA PRO A 38 -5.55 6.85 12.19
C PRO A 38 -5.91 7.67 10.95
N ALA A 39 -5.10 7.46 9.88
CA ALA A 39 -5.43 7.84 8.51
C ALA A 39 -5.24 6.64 7.57
N LEU A 40 -6.07 6.52 6.54
CA LEU A 40 -5.94 5.50 5.50
C LEU A 40 -5.15 6.08 4.31
N LEU A 41 -4.06 5.42 3.93
CA LEU A 41 -3.26 5.74 2.75
C LEU A 41 -3.47 4.68 1.67
N LEU A 42 -3.97 5.09 0.49
CA LEU A 42 -4.07 4.25 -0.70
C LEU A 42 -2.89 4.59 -1.63
N ILE A 43 -1.87 3.72 -1.62
CA ILE A 43 -0.63 3.94 -2.35
C ILE A 43 -0.75 3.40 -3.78
N ASP A 44 -0.81 4.31 -4.75
CA ASP A 44 -0.74 4.03 -6.19
C ASP A 44 -1.71 2.94 -6.66
N VAL A 45 -2.96 2.94 -6.15
CA VAL A 45 -4.02 2.02 -6.59
C VAL A 45 -4.56 2.53 -7.94
N GLN A 46 -3.70 2.45 -8.96
CA GLN A 46 -3.93 3.01 -10.30
C GLN A 46 -4.17 1.90 -11.32
N LYS A 47 -4.92 2.21 -12.37
CA LYS A 47 -5.32 1.25 -13.42
C LYS A 47 -4.15 0.52 -14.05
N TYR A 48 -3.01 1.21 -14.30
CA TYR A 48 -1.82 0.56 -14.87
C TYR A 48 -1.16 -0.48 -13.94
N MET A 49 -1.36 -0.36 -12.62
CA MET A 49 -0.86 -1.31 -11.62
C MET A 49 -1.75 -2.55 -11.50
N LEU A 50 -3.03 -2.39 -11.79
CA LEU A 50 -4.04 -3.44 -11.65
C LEU A 50 -4.21 -4.23 -12.94
N GLY A 51 -3.92 -3.60 -14.10
CA GLY A 51 -4.11 -4.19 -15.42
C GLY A 51 -5.57 -4.46 -15.73
N SER A 52 -5.81 -5.37 -16.69
CA SER A 52 -7.15 -5.82 -17.05
C SER A 52 -7.16 -7.33 -17.30
N ALA A 53 -8.05 -8.04 -16.60
CA ALA A 53 -8.24 -9.47 -16.79
C ALA A 53 -8.77 -9.83 -18.21
N GLU A 54 -9.42 -8.89 -18.90
CA GLU A 54 -9.97 -9.06 -20.23
C GLU A 54 -8.88 -9.24 -21.29
N LEU A 55 -7.67 -8.75 -21.02
CA LEU A 55 -6.53 -8.84 -21.93
C LEU A 55 -5.84 -10.22 -21.90
N GLY A 56 -6.10 -11.04 -20.88
CA GLY A 56 -5.47 -12.36 -20.77
C GLY A 56 -3.94 -12.29 -20.89
N ASP A 57 -3.34 -13.06 -21.79
CA ASP A 57 -1.89 -13.11 -21.99
C ASP A 57 -1.30 -11.81 -22.55
N GLU A 58 -2.09 -10.93 -23.13
CA GLU A 58 -1.65 -9.63 -23.64
C GLU A 58 -1.55 -8.55 -22.55
N GLU A 59 -2.02 -8.84 -21.33
CA GLU A 59 -2.05 -7.86 -20.23
C GLU A 59 -0.70 -7.18 -19.99
N LEU A 60 0.39 -7.96 -19.96
CA LEU A 60 1.73 -7.42 -19.72
C LEU A 60 2.30 -6.61 -20.91
N ALA A 61 1.81 -6.82 -22.12
CA ALA A 61 2.19 -5.99 -23.25
C ALA A 61 1.58 -4.58 -23.17
N VAL A 62 0.35 -4.49 -22.66
CA VAL A 62 -0.37 -3.22 -22.49
C VAL A 62 -0.03 -2.56 -21.13
N PHE A 63 0.05 -3.38 -20.07
CA PHE A 63 0.32 -2.93 -18.70
C PHE A 63 1.57 -3.63 -18.12
N PRO A 64 2.79 -3.28 -18.52
CA PRO A 64 4.01 -3.97 -18.06
C PRO A 64 4.26 -3.89 -16.57
N SER A 65 3.58 -2.98 -15.88
CA SER A 65 3.63 -2.83 -14.43
C SER A 65 2.47 -3.51 -13.71
N SER A 66 1.59 -4.20 -14.41
CA SER A 66 0.47 -4.90 -13.80
C SER A 66 0.90 -5.90 -12.73
N CYS A 67 0.16 -5.93 -11.65
CA CYS A 67 0.23 -6.93 -10.60
C CYS A 67 -0.84 -8.03 -10.81
N GLY A 68 -1.57 -7.98 -11.92
CA GLY A 68 -2.49 -8.99 -12.36
C GLY A 68 -3.55 -9.35 -11.30
N GLU A 69 -3.83 -10.64 -11.20
CA GLU A 69 -4.83 -11.17 -10.27
C GLU A 69 -4.53 -10.81 -8.80
N ALA A 70 -3.25 -10.71 -8.39
CA ALA A 70 -2.90 -10.31 -7.03
C ALA A 70 -3.37 -8.87 -6.73
N GLY A 71 -3.17 -7.94 -7.67
CA GLY A 71 -3.65 -6.57 -7.56
C GLY A 71 -5.18 -6.50 -7.50
N ARG A 72 -5.87 -7.22 -8.38
CA ARG A 72 -7.35 -7.24 -8.43
C ARG A 72 -7.99 -7.85 -7.19
N ARG A 73 -7.37 -8.88 -6.58
CA ARG A 73 -7.83 -9.41 -5.29
C ARG A 73 -7.66 -8.41 -4.16
N ALA A 74 -6.49 -7.77 -4.06
CA ALA A 74 -6.22 -6.77 -3.05
C ALA A 74 -7.14 -5.55 -3.19
N LEU A 75 -7.49 -5.15 -4.42
CA LEU A 75 -8.42 -4.07 -4.69
C LEU A 75 -9.79 -4.30 -4.02
N LYS A 76 -10.33 -5.53 -4.09
CA LYS A 76 -11.61 -5.88 -3.46
C LYS A 76 -11.57 -5.70 -1.93
N GLN A 77 -10.49 -6.15 -1.29
CA GLN A 77 -10.31 -5.97 0.15
C GLN A 77 -10.09 -4.50 0.51
N THR A 78 -9.31 -3.79 -0.31
CA THR A 78 -9.09 -2.34 -0.15
C THR A 78 -10.40 -1.56 -0.23
N ALA A 79 -11.30 -1.89 -1.16
CA ALA A 79 -12.61 -1.25 -1.25
C ALA A 79 -13.47 -1.47 0.01
N THR A 80 -13.42 -2.66 0.60
CA THR A 80 -14.10 -2.98 1.87
C THR A 80 -13.54 -2.14 3.02
N LEU A 81 -12.21 -2.10 3.16
CA LEU A 81 -11.52 -1.33 4.18
C LEU A 81 -11.74 0.18 4.01
N LEU A 82 -11.71 0.68 2.78
CA LEU A 82 -12.03 2.08 2.46
C LEU A 82 -13.44 2.46 2.92
N GLY A 83 -14.43 1.59 2.68
CA GLY A 83 -15.78 1.78 3.18
C GLY A 83 -15.84 1.89 4.72
N ALA A 84 -15.06 1.08 5.44
CA ALA A 84 -14.95 1.18 6.90
C ALA A 84 -14.26 2.49 7.35
N ALA A 85 -13.19 2.89 6.69
CA ALA A 85 -12.48 4.14 6.97
C ALA A 85 -13.40 5.38 6.78
N ARG A 86 -14.17 5.39 5.70
CA ARG A 86 -15.16 6.45 5.43
C ARG A 86 -16.25 6.50 6.50
N ARG A 87 -16.79 5.35 6.91
CA ARG A 87 -17.78 5.29 8.01
C ARG A 87 -17.21 5.76 9.35
N ALA A 88 -15.95 5.45 9.62
CA ALA A 88 -15.25 5.92 10.82
C ALA A 88 -14.86 7.41 10.77
N GLY A 89 -15.04 8.08 9.63
CA GLY A 89 -14.72 9.50 9.46
C GLY A 89 -13.22 9.83 9.53
N ILE A 90 -12.33 8.85 9.34
CA ILE A 90 -10.90 9.07 9.36
C ILE A 90 -10.40 9.69 8.04
N PRO A 91 -9.30 10.45 8.04
CA PRO A 91 -8.72 10.97 6.81
C PRO A 91 -8.35 9.87 5.83
N VAL A 92 -8.75 10.04 4.56
CA VAL A 92 -8.38 9.17 3.44
C VAL A 92 -7.50 9.94 2.48
N ILE A 93 -6.32 9.39 2.18
CA ILE A 93 -5.30 10.04 1.36
C ILE A 93 -4.82 9.05 0.30
N TYR A 94 -4.92 9.46 -0.95
CA TYR A 94 -4.45 8.71 -2.11
C TYR A 94 -3.10 9.22 -2.56
N THR A 95 -2.27 8.34 -3.11
CA THR A 95 -1.17 8.75 -3.96
C THR A 95 -1.37 8.26 -5.39
N LYS A 96 -0.94 9.08 -6.35
CA LYS A 96 -0.76 8.72 -7.75
C LYS A 96 0.73 8.85 -8.08
N PHE A 97 1.36 7.75 -8.50
CA PHE A 97 2.64 7.87 -9.18
C PHE A 97 2.38 8.32 -10.60
N GLU A 98 2.69 9.56 -10.91
CA GLU A 98 2.37 10.17 -12.20
C GLU A 98 3.54 11.02 -12.67
N LEU A 99 3.97 10.82 -13.89
CA LEU A 99 5.09 11.55 -14.51
C LEU A 99 4.58 12.55 -15.54
N ALA A 100 5.39 13.56 -15.84
CA ALA A 100 5.16 14.45 -16.98
C ALA A 100 5.03 13.65 -18.27
N ALA A 101 4.27 14.17 -19.24
CA ALA A 101 4.01 13.48 -20.50
C ALA A 101 5.28 13.12 -21.28
N ASP A 102 6.35 13.91 -21.12
CA ASP A 102 7.68 13.68 -21.72
C ASP A 102 8.62 12.88 -20.80
N GLY A 103 8.17 12.47 -19.60
CA GLY A 103 8.96 11.74 -18.62
C GLY A 103 10.13 12.51 -18.01
N SER A 104 10.24 13.82 -18.23
CA SER A 104 11.38 14.65 -17.82
C SER A 104 11.60 14.67 -16.30
N ASP A 105 10.55 14.45 -15.50
CA ASP A 105 10.57 14.45 -14.05
C ASP A 105 10.79 13.08 -13.38
N ALA A 106 10.99 12.02 -14.19
CA ALA A 106 11.24 10.66 -13.70
C ALA A 106 12.57 10.52 -12.93
N GLY A 107 13.61 11.28 -13.33
CA GLY A 107 14.92 11.26 -12.71
C GLY A 107 15.62 9.90 -12.77
N VAL A 108 16.46 9.59 -11.77
CA VAL A 108 17.22 8.32 -11.71
C VAL A 108 16.29 7.11 -11.62
N TYR A 109 15.18 7.24 -10.92
CA TYR A 109 14.20 6.17 -10.74
C TYR A 109 13.62 5.70 -12.08
N GLY A 110 13.24 6.63 -12.96
CA GLY A 110 12.75 6.30 -14.30
C GLY A 110 13.82 5.67 -15.18
N ARG A 111 15.08 6.17 -15.10
CA ARG A 111 16.21 5.58 -15.86
C ARG A 111 16.48 4.11 -15.48
N LYS A 112 16.37 3.77 -14.19
CA LYS A 112 16.57 2.39 -13.72
C LYS A 112 15.52 1.44 -14.28
N ARG A 113 14.29 1.90 -14.49
CA ARG A 113 13.16 1.05 -14.86
C ARG A 113 12.93 0.91 -16.37
N ALA A 114 13.56 1.76 -17.18
CA ALA A 114 13.43 1.75 -18.64
C ALA A 114 11.96 1.71 -19.17
N ILE A 115 11.02 2.29 -18.41
CA ILE A 115 9.58 2.23 -18.69
C ILE A 115 9.01 3.50 -19.33
N LEU A 116 9.85 4.53 -19.49
CA LEU A 116 9.46 5.80 -20.11
C LEU A 116 8.97 5.70 -21.57
N PRO A 117 9.44 4.72 -22.39
CA PRO A 117 8.96 4.57 -23.74
C PRO A 117 7.59 3.88 -23.86
N ILE A 118 6.98 3.45 -22.73
CA ILE A 118 5.72 2.69 -22.76
C ILE A 118 4.56 3.68 -22.77
N ASP A 119 3.88 3.76 -23.90
CA ASP A 119 2.71 4.61 -24.08
C ASP A 119 1.66 4.34 -23.01
N GLY A 120 1.15 5.41 -22.41
CA GLY A 120 0.08 5.33 -21.41
C GLY A 120 0.49 4.88 -20.01
N TRP A 121 1.78 4.58 -19.76
CA TRP A 121 2.26 4.22 -18.43
C TRP A 121 2.38 5.44 -17.54
N CYS A 122 1.61 5.50 -16.45
CA CYS A 122 1.60 6.53 -15.39
C CYS A 122 2.00 7.96 -15.84
N LEU A 123 1.75 8.31 -17.08
CA LEU A 123 1.97 9.66 -17.59
C LEU A 123 0.71 10.51 -17.35
N VAL A 124 0.92 11.79 -17.08
CA VAL A 124 -0.18 12.74 -16.86
C VAL A 124 -1.18 12.68 -18.01
N GLY A 125 -2.47 12.59 -17.67
CA GLY A 125 -3.57 12.57 -18.64
C GLY A 125 -3.79 11.21 -19.32
N THR A 126 -3.08 10.15 -18.95
CA THR A 126 -3.34 8.80 -19.47
C THR A 126 -4.32 8.03 -18.58
N PRO A 127 -5.17 7.17 -19.16
CA PRO A 127 -6.08 6.34 -18.35
C PRO A 127 -5.38 5.45 -17.33
N GLY A 128 -4.17 4.96 -17.66
CA GLY A 128 -3.38 4.13 -16.75
C GLY A 128 -2.97 4.84 -15.47
N ALA A 129 -2.80 6.16 -15.50
CA ALA A 129 -2.45 6.98 -14.34
C ALA A 129 -3.64 7.24 -13.40
N GLU A 130 -4.87 6.93 -13.81
CA GLU A 130 -6.05 7.16 -12.97
C GLU A 130 -6.18 6.13 -11.84
N VAL A 131 -6.78 6.56 -10.72
CA VAL A 131 -7.16 5.68 -9.62
C VAL A 131 -8.22 4.70 -10.11
N ALA A 132 -8.18 3.46 -9.61
CA ALA A 132 -9.18 2.45 -9.94
C ALA A 132 -10.59 2.88 -9.53
N ASP A 133 -11.57 2.61 -10.39
CA ASP A 133 -12.94 3.09 -10.22
C ASP A 133 -13.60 2.54 -8.94
N GLU A 134 -13.25 1.32 -8.52
CA GLU A 134 -13.78 0.66 -7.33
C GLU A 134 -13.40 1.36 -6.01
N VAL A 135 -12.35 2.17 -6.05
CA VAL A 135 -11.84 2.92 -4.91
C VAL A 135 -11.70 4.41 -5.25
N ALA A 136 -12.51 4.91 -6.16
CA ALA A 136 -12.46 6.29 -6.60
C ALA A 136 -12.53 7.27 -5.40
N PRO A 137 -11.70 8.35 -5.41
CA PRO A 137 -11.74 9.35 -4.36
C PRO A 137 -13.09 10.07 -4.30
N GLU A 138 -13.56 10.34 -3.08
CA GLU A 138 -14.75 11.16 -2.81
C GLU A 138 -14.38 12.62 -2.50
N ALA A 139 -15.38 13.48 -2.54
CA ALA A 139 -15.19 14.90 -2.22
C ALA A 139 -14.65 15.07 -0.78
N GLY A 140 -13.55 15.81 -0.64
CA GLY A 140 -12.87 16.05 0.64
C GLY A 140 -11.71 15.06 0.94
N GLU A 141 -11.54 14.02 0.14
CA GLU A 141 -10.36 13.14 0.22
C GLU A 141 -9.18 13.74 -0.57
N PHE A 142 -7.96 13.46 -0.12
CA PHE A 142 -6.76 14.04 -0.71
C PHE A 142 -6.16 13.10 -1.76
N VAL A 143 -5.81 13.64 -2.94
CA VAL A 143 -5.06 12.92 -3.98
C VAL A 143 -3.73 13.61 -4.21
N LEU A 144 -2.64 12.94 -3.82
CA LEU A 144 -1.28 13.47 -3.91
C LEU A 144 -0.53 12.83 -5.09
N VAL A 145 -0.04 13.67 -5.99
CA VAL A 145 0.85 13.21 -7.06
C VAL A 145 2.27 13.10 -6.52
N LYS A 146 2.91 11.96 -6.71
CA LYS A 146 4.31 11.73 -6.33
C LYS A 146 5.16 11.24 -7.50
N LYS A 147 6.46 11.50 -7.41
CA LYS A 147 7.47 11.14 -8.41
C LYS A 147 8.50 10.14 -7.86
N LYS A 148 8.35 9.76 -6.61
CA LYS A 148 9.28 8.88 -5.88
C LYS A 148 8.52 7.73 -5.21
N PRO A 149 9.21 6.63 -4.83
CA PRO A 149 8.54 5.49 -4.20
C PRO A 149 7.76 5.88 -2.94
N SER A 150 8.39 6.50 -1.96
CA SER A 150 7.71 6.90 -0.74
C SER A 150 6.71 8.03 -0.98
N ALA A 151 5.55 7.92 -0.33
CA ALA A 151 4.51 8.94 -0.33
C ALA A 151 4.92 10.23 0.41
N PHE A 152 5.95 10.18 1.24
CA PHE A 152 6.46 11.35 1.97
C PHE A 152 7.41 12.22 1.15
N VAL A 153 8.06 11.64 0.13
CA VAL A 153 9.11 12.34 -0.62
C VAL A 153 8.53 13.19 -1.74
N GLY A 154 8.65 14.51 -1.58
CA GLY A 154 8.21 15.50 -2.57
C GLY A 154 6.68 15.69 -2.62
N THR A 155 5.98 15.35 -1.55
CA THR A 155 4.54 15.59 -1.37
C THR A 155 4.27 16.31 -0.05
N PRO A 156 3.10 16.91 0.16
CA PRO A 156 2.70 17.50 1.43
C PRO A 156 2.14 16.47 2.44
N LEU A 157 2.38 15.16 2.27
CA LEU A 157 1.77 14.13 3.12
C LEU A 157 2.05 14.36 4.60
N LEU A 158 3.31 14.62 4.97
CA LEU A 158 3.69 14.83 6.36
C LEU A 158 2.91 15.98 7.01
N GLN A 159 2.80 17.11 6.29
CA GLN A 159 2.08 18.28 6.75
C GLN A 159 0.59 17.98 6.95
N LEU A 160 -0.03 17.24 6.02
CA LEU A 160 -1.43 16.83 6.14
C LEU A 160 -1.67 15.93 7.36
N LEU A 161 -0.79 14.97 7.61
CA LEU A 161 -0.91 14.07 8.75
C LEU A 161 -0.75 14.83 10.08
N ILE A 162 0.21 15.75 10.17
CA ILE A 162 0.42 16.58 11.36
C ILE A 162 -0.78 17.52 11.60
N ASP A 163 -1.26 18.20 10.55
CA ASP A 163 -2.42 19.11 10.63
C ASP A 163 -3.69 18.42 11.14
N ARG A 164 -3.85 17.14 10.79
CA ARG A 164 -4.98 16.30 11.20
C ARG A 164 -4.75 15.55 12.52
N GLY A 165 -3.62 15.77 13.20
CA GLY A 165 -3.28 15.11 14.47
C GLY A 165 -3.14 13.59 14.34
N VAL A 166 -2.82 13.08 13.14
CA VAL A 166 -2.68 11.65 12.89
C VAL A 166 -1.50 11.07 13.66
N ASP A 167 -1.70 9.91 14.28
CA ASP A 167 -0.68 9.15 15.01
C ASP A 167 -0.41 7.77 14.39
N THR A 168 -1.30 7.32 13.52
CA THR A 168 -1.27 5.99 12.91
C THR A 168 -1.61 6.07 11.42
N VAL A 169 -0.84 5.42 10.58
CA VAL A 169 -1.15 5.28 9.15
C VAL A 169 -1.48 3.84 8.80
N ILE A 170 -2.60 3.63 8.13
CA ILE A 170 -3.00 2.35 7.54
C ILE A 170 -2.57 2.40 6.08
N VAL A 171 -1.59 1.58 5.68
CA VAL A 171 -0.96 1.68 4.36
C VAL A 171 -1.39 0.53 3.46
N THR A 172 -2.14 0.84 2.40
CA THR A 172 -2.66 -0.10 1.39
C THR A 172 -2.05 0.16 0.02
N GLY A 173 -2.34 -0.68 -0.95
CA GLY A 173 -1.99 -0.44 -2.36
C GLY A 173 -0.72 -1.16 -2.82
N GLY A 174 -0.01 -0.56 -3.78
CA GLY A 174 1.10 -1.24 -4.47
C GLY A 174 2.27 -0.35 -4.87
N SER A 175 3.37 -1.01 -5.17
CA SER A 175 3.66 -2.43 -4.89
C SER A 175 4.27 -2.59 -3.51
N THR A 176 3.99 -3.73 -2.89
CA THR A 176 4.41 -4.04 -1.51
C THR A 176 5.90 -3.83 -1.30
N SER A 177 6.74 -4.32 -2.22
CA SER A 177 8.20 -4.25 -2.14
C SER A 177 8.78 -2.87 -2.48
N ASN A 178 7.98 -1.94 -2.97
CA ASN A 178 8.44 -0.64 -3.45
C ASN A 178 7.72 0.51 -2.73
N CYS A 179 6.63 1.05 -3.31
CA CYS A 179 6.00 2.27 -2.80
C CYS A 179 5.39 2.07 -1.40
N VAL A 180 4.77 0.93 -1.15
CA VAL A 180 4.24 0.58 0.18
C VAL A 180 5.37 0.49 1.20
N ARG A 181 6.40 -0.35 0.92
CA ARG A 181 7.54 -0.52 1.82
C ARG A 181 8.26 0.80 2.11
N ALA A 182 8.53 1.59 1.09
CA ALA A 182 9.20 2.88 1.25
C ALA A 182 8.36 3.84 2.12
N THR A 183 7.05 3.87 1.92
CA THR A 183 6.14 4.73 2.70
C THR A 183 6.07 4.30 4.16
N VAL A 184 5.99 2.98 4.44
CA VAL A 184 5.95 2.46 5.81
C VAL A 184 7.26 2.75 6.56
N VAL A 185 8.42 2.56 5.91
CA VAL A 185 9.74 2.86 6.52
C VAL A 185 9.86 4.34 6.87
N ASP A 186 9.44 5.23 5.97
CA ASP A 186 9.46 6.67 6.23
C ASP A 186 8.44 7.06 7.30
N ALA A 187 7.23 6.50 7.31
CA ALA A 187 6.23 6.75 8.34
C ALA A 187 6.79 6.44 9.74
N VAL A 188 7.38 5.27 9.93
CA VAL A 188 7.96 4.86 11.22
C VAL A 188 9.17 5.72 11.57
N SER A 189 10.01 6.10 10.59
CA SER A 189 11.13 7.03 10.80
C SER A 189 10.67 8.42 11.24
N LEU A 190 9.42 8.80 10.90
CA LEU A 190 8.76 10.04 11.31
C LEU A 190 7.88 9.87 12.56
N ASN A 191 7.99 8.74 13.27
CA ASN A 191 7.25 8.39 14.49
C ASN A 191 5.74 8.16 14.33
N PHE A 192 5.24 7.85 13.14
CA PHE A 192 3.91 7.32 12.97
C PHE A 192 3.89 5.82 13.23
N ARG A 193 2.84 5.31 13.88
CA ARG A 193 2.55 3.87 13.87
C ARG A 193 2.10 3.49 12.46
N ALA A 194 2.47 2.30 11.99
CA ALA A 194 2.08 1.84 10.67
C ALA A 194 1.38 0.49 10.77
N LEU A 195 0.17 0.41 10.23
CA LEU A 195 -0.60 -0.82 10.05
C LEU A 195 -0.61 -1.18 8.58
N VAL A 196 -0.30 -2.43 8.27
CA VAL A 196 -0.22 -2.92 6.88
C VAL A 196 -1.18 -4.09 6.71
N PRO A 197 -2.37 -3.88 6.13
CA PRO A 197 -3.29 -4.98 5.83
C PRO A 197 -2.74 -5.83 4.69
N ALA A 198 -2.30 -7.05 5.01
CA ALA A 198 -1.60 -7.93 4.08
C ALA A 198 -2.42 -8.29 2.82
N ASP A 199 -3.72 -8.31 2.95
CA ASP A 199 -4.68 -8.57 1.88
C ASP A 199 -5.12 -7.32 1.09
N CYS A 200 -4.69 -6.12 1.53
CA CYS A 200 -4.92 -4.85 0.83
C CYS A 200 -3.64 -4.29 0.18
N VAL A 201 -2.53 -5.00 0.26
CA VAL A 201 -1.29 -4.65 -0.45
C VAL A 201 -0.95 -5.72 -1.48
N PHE A 202 -0.31 -5.35 -2.57
CA PHE A 202 -0.06 -6.25 -3.68
C PHE A 202 1.29 -6.01 -4.36
N ASP A 203 1.81 -7.05 -5.02
CA ASP A 203 3.06 -7.02 -5.79
C ASP A 203 2.97 -7.94 -7.00
N ARG A 204 3.87 -7.74 -7.98
CA ARG A 204 4.00 -8.59 -9.18
C ARG A 204 4.60 -9.94 -8.87
N PHE A 205 5.48 -9.98 -7.88
CA PHE A 205 6.25 -11.18 -7.54
C PHE A 205 5.91 -11.62 -6.12
N ALA A 206 5.41 -12.86 -6.00
CA ALA A 206 5.02 -13.42 -4.71
C ALA A 206 6.18 -13.40 -3.69
N VAL A 207 7.42 -13.68 -4.13
CA VAL A 207 8.60 -13.62 -3.26
C VAL A 207 8.87 -12.21 -2.76
N SER A 208 8.79 -11.19 -3.63
CA SER A 208 9.00 -9.78 -3.24
C SER A 208 7.93 -9.31 -2.26
N HIS A 209 6.67 -9.71 -2.49
CA HIS A 209 5.56 -9.45 -1.57
C HIS A 209 5.83 -10.07 -0.19
N ALA A 210 6.09 -11.37 -0.15
CA ALA A 210 6.29 -12.13 1.08
C ALA A 210 7.47 -11.59 1.91
N VAL A 211 8.65 -11.41 1.29
CA VAL A 211 9.85 -10.90 1.97
C VAL A 211 9.64 -9.47 2.45
N SER A 212 8.95 -8.64 1.68
CA SER A 212 8.67 -7.26 2.12
C SER A 212 7.72 -7.22 3.30
N LEU A 213 6.67 -8.05 3.33
CA LEU A 213 5.78 -8.15 4.49
C LEU A 213 6.53 -8.68 5.72
N PHE A 214 7.41 -9.67 5.55
CA PHE A 214 8.27 -10.16 6.62
C PHE A 214 9.17 -9.07 7.22
N ASP A 215 9.83 -8.29 6.36
CA ASP A 215 10.69 -7.19 6.83
C ASP A 215 9.88 -6.09 7.53
N LEU A 216 8.68 -5.76 7.01
CA LEU A 216 7.80 -4.77 7.61
C LEU A 216 7.30 -5.22 8.97
N ASP A 217 6.79 -6.44 9.09
CA ASP A 217 6.27 -6.99 10.34
C ASP A 217 7.35 -7.09 11.42
N ARG A 218 8.54 -7.50 11.00
CA ARG A 218 9.66 -7.70 11.92
C ARG A 218 10.23 -6.42 12.50
N GLN A 219 10.18 -5.28 11.76
CA GLN A 219 11.00 -4.12 12.11
C GLN A 219 10.28 -2.77 12.10
N TYR A 220 9.17 -2.63 11.39
CA TYR A 220 8.62 -1.31 11.10
C TYR A 220 7.17 -1.16 11.51
N GLY A 221 6.26 -1.95 10.95
CA GLY A 221 4.83 -1.81 11.17
C GLY A 221 4.16 -3.13 11.47
N ASP A 222 2.95 -3.07 11.94
CA ASP A 222 2.17 -4.27 12.25
C ASP A 222 1.49 -4.77 10.98
N VAL A 223 1.89 -5.95 10.51
CA VAL A 223 1.24 -6.65 9.39
C VAL A 223 0.10 -7.48 9.94
N MET A 224 -1.11 -7.24 9.44
CA MET A 224 -2.34 -7.88 9.92
C MET A 224 -3.33 -8.10 8.77
N TRP A 225 -4.46 -8.75 9.01
CA TRP A 225 -5.52 -8.81 8.03
C TRP A 225 -6.39 -7.56 8.07
N SER A 226 -6.98 -7.18 6.94
CA SER A 226 -7.88 -6.02 6.87
C SER A 226 -9.07 -6.12 7.82
N GLU A 227 -9.55 -7.33 8.10
CA GLU A 227 -10.63 -7.59 9.07
C GLU A 227 -10.28 -7.05 10.48
N GLU A 228 -9.06 -7.28 10.96
CA GLU A 228 -8.60 -6.74 12.25
C GLU A 228 -8.59 -5.20 12.28
N ILE A 229 -8.27 -4.58 11.14
CA ILE A 229 -8.28 -3.12 11.01
C ILE A 229 -9.71 -2.58 10.96
N VAL A 230 -10.61 -3.28 10.27
CA VAL A 230 -12.04 -2.91 10.26
C VAL A 230 -12.61 -2.95 11.68
N GLU A 231 -12.34 -4.01 12.45
CA GLU A 231 -12.75 -4.10 13.86
C GLU A 231 -12.18 -2.93 14.71
N TYR A 232 -10.92 -2.58 14.49
CA TYR A 232 -10.30 -1.42 15.15
C TYR A 232 -11.01 -0.11 14.80
N LEU A 233 -11.30 0.13 13.52
CA LEU A 233 -11.99 1.34 13.06
C LEU A 233 -13.41 1.45 13.61
N GLU A 234 -14.15 0.35 13.65
CA GLU A 234 -15.50 0.30 14.24
C GLU A 234 -15.48 0.61 15.74
N GLY A 235 -14.40 0.21 16.43
CA GLY A 235 -14.20 0.53 17.85
C GLY A 235 -13.84 1.99 18.14
N LEU A 236 -13.45 2.79 17.13
CA LEU A 236 -13.22 4.23 17.30
C LEU A 236 -14.53 5.02 17.44
N GLY A 237 -15.56 4.64 16.69
CA GLY A 237 -16.87 5.31 16.70
C GLY A 237 -17.70 5.10 17.97
N GLY A 238 -17.26 4.27 18.89
CA GLY A 238 -17.96 3.98 20.17
C GLY A 238 -17.37 4.69 21.40
N ARG A 239 -16.54 5.68 21.21
CA ARG A 239 -15.84 6.39 22.30
C ARG A 239 -16.28 7.85 22.50
N ASP A 240 -17.54 8.18 22.17
CA ASP A 240 -18.19 9.47 22.52
C ASP A 240 -18.75 9.45 23.94
#